data_e7ef21414c17b6f4d6dd35998fbc7277
#
_entry.id   e7ef21414c17b6f4d6dd35998fbc7277
#
_cell.length_a   1.000
_cell.length_b   1.000
_cell.length_c   1.000
_cell.angle_alpha   90.00
_cell.angle_beta   90.00
_cell.angle_gamma   90.00
#
_symmetry.space_group_name_H-M   'P 1'
#
loop_
_entity.id
_entity.type
_entity.pdbx_description
1 polymer ?
#
loop_
_entity_poly.entity_id
_entity_poly.type
_entity_poly.pdbx_seq_one_letter_code
_entity_poly.pdbx_strand_id
1 'polypeptide(L)'
;MTTSLQSDIGIIVIGRNEGERLIRCLEALTGAGRKVVYVDSGSNDGSLDAAQTRGAETVALDMSVPFTAARARNEGVARLKEIADPTYIQFIDGDCEMDPNWLTTASAFLDTHPDAAVACGRLRERFPDATLYNWLCDQEWNGPTGQVKACGGIAMIRSKAFVAVGGFNAQMIAGEEPELCVRLRAAGWDVWRLPDEMALHDAAMTRFGQWWRRARRGGFTYAEGAAMHGHPPERHKVGALRSALLWGAGVPMLTLLGLFISPLSLMLLLVWPLQVIRLARKGMGWTRASFLVIAKLPEAMGAIQYFIARLRGQRTGLIEYKSGAST
;
A
#
# COMPACT_ATOMS: atom_id res chain seq x y z
N MET A 1 -32.79 15.25 4.63
CA MET A 1 -32.36 14.02 5.34
C MET A 1 -30.89 13.63 5.04
N THR A 2 -30.03 14.58 4.70
CA THR A 2 -28.62 14.33 4.28
C THR A 2 -27.57 14.54 5.39
N THR A 3 -27.97 14.92 6.58
CA THR A 3 -27.06 15.33 7.66
C THR A 3 -26.61 14.17 8.58
N SER A 4 -27.26 13.00 8.56
CA SER A 4 -26.91 11.90 9.47
C SER A 4 -25.82 10.95 8.94
N LEU A 5 -25.65 10.82 7.63
CA LEU A 5 -24.67 9.91 7.02
C LEU A 5 -23.22 10.35 7.16
N GLN A 6 -22.95 11.67 7.24
CA GLN A 6 -21.58 12.19 7.35
C GLN A 6 -21.01 12.13 8.77
N SER A 7 -21.83 12.05 9.80
CA SER A 7 -21.40 11.94 11.20
C SER A 7 -20.92 10.53 11.59
N ASP A 8 -21.18 9.54 10.76
CA ASP A 8 -20.90 8.12 11.04
C ASP A 8 -19.57 7.62 10.47
N ILE A 9 -18.79 8.52 9.87
CA ILE A 9 -17.48 8.23 9.27
C ILE A 9 -16.39 8.96 10.03
N GLY A 10 -15.44 8.21 10.60
CA GLY A 10 -14.18 8.74 11.11
C GLY A 10 -13.09 8.63 10.06
N ILE A 11 -12.18 9.58 10.00
CA ILE A 11 -11.12 9.63 8.99
C ILE A 11 -9.76 9.62 9.67
N ILE A 12 -8.89 8.72 9.23
CA ILE A 12 -7.51 8.60 9.68
C ILE A 12 -6.58 8.98 8.53
N VAL A 13 -5.83 10.05 8.74
CA VAL A 13 -4.77 10.51 7.82
C VAL A 13 -3.42 10.19 8.45
N ILE A 14 -2.52 9.56 7.71
CA ILE A 14 -1.14 9.33 8.17
C ILE A 14 -0.15 10.03 7.26
N GLY A 15 0.93 10.59 7.81
CA GLY A 15 1.91 11.29 6.99
C GLY A 15 3.24 11.53 7.69
N ARG A 16 4.23 11.92 6.88
CA ARG A 16 5.54 12.38 7.33
C ARG A 16 6.14 13.30 6.30
N ASN A 17 6.34 14.58 6.64
CA ASN A 17 6.95 15.57 5.76
C ASN A 17 6.22 15.69 4.41
N GLU A 18 4.89 15.79 4.45
CA GLU A 18 4.06 15.86 3.23
C GLU A 18 3.83 17.31 2.74
N GLY A 19 4.10 18.31 3.58
CA GLY A 19 4.01 19.74 3.21
C GLY A 19 2.67 20.09 2.55
N GLU A 20 2.73 20.71 1.36
CA GLU A 20 1.55 21.11 0.59
C GLU A 20 0.62 19.96 0.20
N ARG A 21 1.12 18.72 0.14
CA ARG A 21 0.29 17.55 -0.14
C ARG A 21 -0.67 17.28 1.01
N LEU A 22 -0.17 17.35 2.25
CA LEU A 22 -1.01 17.22 3.44
C LEU A 22 -2.07 18.32 3.52
N ILE A 23 -1.71 19.55 3.16
CA ILE A 23 -2.65 20.67 3.15
C ILE A 23 -3.84 20.35 2.22
N ARG A 24 -3.58 19.96 0.98
CA ARG A 24 -4.63 19.54 0.03
C ARG A 24 -5.45 18.35 0.53
N CYS A 25 -4.77 17.35 1.12
CA CYS A 25 -5.43 16.20 1.70
C CYS A 25 -6.47 16.64 2.77
N LEU A 26 -6.05 17.46 3.72
CA LEU A 26 -6.90 17.92 4.81
C LEU A 26 -8.03 18.83 4.33
N GLU A 27 -7.79 19.71 3.38
CA GLU A 27 -8.82 20.58 2.78
C GLU A 27 -9.92 19.77 2.08
N ALA A 28 -9.58 18.64 1.47
CA ALA A 28 -10.57 17.74 0.89
C ALA A 28 -11.40 16.98 1.94
N LEU A 29 -10.90 16.84 3.17
CA LEU A 29 -11.48 16.01 4.21
C LEU A 29 -12.16 16.78 5.33
N THR A 30 -11.65 17.95 5.70
CA THR A 30 -12.16 18.77 6.80
C THR A 30 -13.45 19.50 6.42
N GLY A 31 -14.27 19.77 7.42
CA GLY A 31 -15.58 20.42 7.24
C GLY A 31 -16.75 19.46 7.48
N ALA A 32 -17.97 20.01 7.43
CA ALA A 32 -19.24 19.28 7.62
C ALA A 32 -19.31 18.40 8.91
N GLY A 33 -18.57 18.78 9.97
CA GLY A 33 -18.60 18.06 11.27
C GLY A 33 -17.87 16.70 11.25
N ARG A 34 -17.08 16.41 10.22
CA ARG A 34 -16.29 15.17 10.11
C ARG A 34 -15.23 15.10 11.19
N LYS A 35 -15.01 13.91 11.75
CA LYS A 35 -13.92 13.62 12.70
C LYS A 35 -12.70 13.14 11.93
N VAL A 36 -11.70 14.00 11.81
CA VAL A 36 -10.42 13.73 11.13
C VAL A 36 -9.32 13.64 12.18
N VAL A 37 -8.59 12.54 12.19
CA VAL A 37 -7.38 12.35 13.01
C VAL A 37 -6.18 12.28 12.07
N TYR A 38 -5.25 13.21 12.23
CA TYR A 38 -3.94 13.17 11.56
C TYR A 38 -2.88 12.58 12.48
N VAL A 39 -2.21 11.55 12.02
CA VAL A 39 -1.10 10.89 12.75
C VAL A 39 0.22 11.23 12.09
N ASP A 40 1.02 12.00 12.81
CA ASP A 40 2.34 12.45 12.37
C ASP A 40 3.44 11.45 12.74
N SER A 41 4.23 11.03 11.77
CA SER A 41 5.34 10.09 11.96
C SER A 41 6.70 10.79 12.07
N GLY A 42 6.76 11.89 12.83
CA GLY A 42 7.98 12.66 13.09
C GLY A 42 8.35 13.63 11.98
N SER A 43 7.39 14.44 11.54
CA SER A 43 7.64 15.54 10.59
C SER A 43 8.42 16.69 11.22
N ASN A 44 9.16 17.41 10.38
CA ASN A 44 9.88 18.63 10.75
C ASN A 44 9.60 19.81 9.81
N ASP A 45 8.53 19.69 9.01
CA ASP A 45 8.10 20.67 7.99
C ASP A 45 6.87 21.48 8.38
N GLY A 46 6.44 21.41 9.67
CA GLY A 46 5.23 22.09 10.15
C GLY A 46 3.91 21.34 9.85
N SER A 47 3.97 20.09 9.39
CA SER A 47 2.79 19.28 9.09
C SER A 47 1.81 19.18 10.26
N LEU A 48 2.31 19.04 11.50
CA LEU A 48 1.47 18.92 12.70
C LEU A 48 0.64 20.17 12.95
N ASP A 49 1.28 21.35 12.93
CA ASP A 49 0.62 22.66 13.11
C ASP A 49 -0.39 22.94 11.99
N ALA A 50 -0.01 22.58 10.75
CA ALA A 50 -0.89 22.71 9.60
C ALA A 50 -2.17 21.88 9.72
N ALA A 51 -2.08 20.70 10.31
CA ALA A 51 -3.23 19.82 10.56
C ALA A 51 -4.13 20.38 11.66
N GLN A 52 -3.56 20.83 12.78
CA GLN A 52 -4.31 21.45 13.88
C GLN A 52 -5.08 22.69 13.43
N THR A 53 -4.41 23.56 12.66
CA THR A 53 -5.01 24.78 12.14
C THR A 53 -6.23 24.52 11.23
N ARG A 54 -6.25 23.35 10.58
CA ARG A 54 -7.37 22.89 9.72
C ARG A 54 -8.43 22.09 10.47
N GLY A 55 -8.35 22.03 11.80
CA GLY A 55 -9.35 21.39 12.64
C GLY A 55 -9.25 19.85 12.69
N ALA A 56 -8.13 19.28 12.26
CA ALA A 56 -7.87 17.86 12.50
C ALA A 56 -7.40 17.63 13.93
N GLU A 57 -7.87 16.56 14.54
CA GLU A 57 -7.27 16.03 15.77
C GLU A 57 -5.89 15.45 15.43
N THR A 58 -4.87 15.69 16.25
CA THR A 58 -3.51 15.29 15.91
C THR A 58 -2.92 14.30 16.92
N VAL A 59 -2.15 13.35 16.38
CA VAL A 59 -1.35 12.40 17.17
C VAL A 59 0.09 12.46 16.66
N ALA A 60 1.04 12.84 17.53
CA ALA A 60 2.47 12.70 17.25
C ALA A 60 2.94 11.32 17.72
N LEU A 61 3.46 10.50 16.78
CA LEU A 61 4.00 9.19 17.15
C LEU A 61 5.25 9.32 18.03
N ASP A 62 5.37 8.45 19.01
CA ASP A 62 6.63 8.26 19.71
C ASP A 62 7.69 7.66 18.77
N MET A 63 8.67 8.48 18.39
CA MET A 63 9.74 8.11 17.49
C MET A 63 10.87 7.30 18.13
N SER A 64 10.83 7.05 19.45
CA SER A 64 11.72 6.09 20.11
C SER A 64 11.44 4.64 19.68
N VAL A 65 10.23 4.38 19.19
CA VAL A 65 9.83 3.11 18.56
C VAL A 65 9.77 3.29 17.05
N PRO A 66 10.35 2.37 16.25
CA PRO A 66 10.29 2.46 14.78
C PRO A 66 8.86 2.65 14.27
N PHE A 67 8.66 3.67 13.44
CA PHE A 67 7.35 3.94 12.87
C PHE A 67 7.06 3.00 11.69
N THR A 68 5.78 2.64 11.55
CA THR A 68 5.23 1.95 10.37
C THR A 68 3.87 2.56 10.05
N ALA A 69 3.42 2.43 8.80
CA ALA A 69 2.07 2.87 8.42
C ALA A 69 0.99 2.14 9.24
N ALA A 70 1.19 0.86 9.52
CA ALA A 70 0.31 0.05 10.36
C ALA A 70 0.18 0.62 11.77
N ARG A 71 1.30 0.97 12.42
CA ARG A 71 1.31 1.59 13.74
C ARG A 71 0.61 2.94 13.72
N ALA A 72 0.94 3.79 12.75
CA ALA A 72 0.31 5.10 12.61
C ALA A 72 -1.22 5.00 12.48
N ARG A 73 -1.70 4.12 11.61
CA ARG A 73 -3.14 3.90 11.43
C ARG A 73 -3.81 3.36 12.70
N ASN A 74 -3.19 2.44 13.43
CA ASN A 74 -3.73 1.91 14.68
C ASN A 74 -3.81 2.99 15.79
N GLU A 75 -2.77 3.81 15.96
CA GLU A 75 -2.78 4.95 16.90
C GLU A 75 -3.85 5.97 16.52
N GLY A 76 -4.03 6.23 15.21
CA GLY A 76 -5.11 7.07 14.73
C GLY A 76 -6.50 6.52 15.09
N VAL A 77 -6.71 5.21 14.97
CA VAL A 77 -7.97 4.56 15.36
C VAL A 77 -8.17 4.61 16.89
N ALA A 78 -7.11 4.42 17.67
CA ALA A 78 -7.19 4.55 19.12
C ALA A 78 -7.65 5.96 19.51
N ARG A 79 -7.04 7.01 18.94
CA ARG A 79 -7.44 8.39 19.20
C ARG A 79 -8.84 8.69 18.70
N LEU A 80 -9.22 8.20 17.50
CA LEU A 80 -10.55 8.38 16.98
C LEU A 80 -11.64 7.84 17.91
N LYS A 81 -11.41 6.67 18.53
CA LYS A 81 -12.34 6.06 19.47
C LYS A 81 -12.52 6.83 20.79
N GLU A 82 -11.56 7.66 21.16
CA GLU A 82 -11.69 8.52 22.33
C GLU A 82 -12.64 9.71 22.08
N ILE A 83 -12.79 10.13 20.83
CA ILE A 83 -13.55 11.32 20.44
C ILE A 83 -14.83 11.01 19.66
N ALA A 84 -14.97 9.78 19.11
CA ALA A 84 -16.12 9.33 18.35
C ALA A 84 -16.18 7.80 18.30
N ASP A 85 -17.35 7.26 17.95
CA ASP A 85 -17.55 5.82 17.71
C ASP A 85 -18.19 5.63 16.30
N PRO A 86 -17.43 5.86 15.23
CA PRO A 86 -17.97 5.82 13.88
C PRO A 86 -18.25 4.39 13.42
N THR A 87 -19.30 4.21 12.60
CA THR A 87 -19.61 2.95 11.93
C THR A 87 -18.53 2.58 10.91
N TYR A 88 -17.97 3.57 10.23
CA TYR A 88 -16.94 3.41 9.22
C TYR A 88 -15.70 4.23 9.51
N ILE A 89 -14.53 3.66 9.20
CA ILE A 89 -13.25 4.35 9.27
C ILE A 89 -12.69 4.46 7.86
N GLN A 90 -12.46 5.68 7.39
CA GLN A 90 -11.73 5.94 6.16
C GLN A 90 -10.25 6.12 6.48
N PHE A 91 -9.39 5.29 5.89
CA PHE A 91 -7.94 5.47 5.91
C PHE A 91 -7.47 6.16 4.65
N ILE A 92 -6.53 7.09 4.78
CA ILE A 92 -5.92 7.82 3.66
C ILE A 92 -4.50 8.27 4.02
N ASP A 93 -3.61 8.29 3.04
CA ASP A 93 -2.25 8.81 3.20
C ASP A 93 -2.23 10.34 2.96
N GLY A 94 -1.39 11.08 3.67
CA GLY A 94 -1.34 12.55 3.64
C GLY A 94 -0.87 13.15 2.30
N ASP A 95 -0.39 12.33 1.36
CA ASP A 95 -0.06 12.71 -0.02
C ASP A 95 -1.17 12.41 -1.02
N CYS A 96 -2.38 12.13 -0.52
CA CYS A 96 -3.56 11.83 -1.32
C CYS A 96 -4.64 12.89 -1.14
N GLU A 97 -5.43 13.11 -2.18
CA GLU A 97 -6.59 13.99 -2.18
C GLU A 97 -7.83 13.19 -2.50
N MET A 98 -8.77 13.15 -1.55
CA MET A 98 -10.02 12.39 -1.65
C MET A 98 -10.95 12.96 -2.70
N ASP A 99 -11.57 12.09 -3.50
CA ASP A 99 -12.69 12.52 -4.37
C ASP A 99 -13.88 12.99 -3.49
N PRO A 100 -14.52 14.12 -3.82
CA PRO A 100 -15.62 14.68 -3.01
C PRO A 100 -16.80 13.72 -2.79
N ASN A 101 -17.05 12.81 -3.71
CA ASN A 101 -18.18 11.88 -3.67
C ASN A 101 -17.84 10.57 -2.98
N TRP A 102 -16.53 10.27 -2.80
CA TRP A 102 -16.08 8.95 -2.37
C TRP A 102 -16.66 8.49 -1.04
N LEU A 103 -16.63 9.34 -0.02
CA LEU A 103 -17.12 8.96 1.32
C LEU A 103 -18.60 8.56 1.30
N THR A 104 -19.41 9.30 0.53
CA THR A 104 -20.84 8.99 0.35
C THR A 104 -21.04 7.70 -0.43
N THR A 105 -20.31 7.51 -1.52
CA THR A 105 -20.38 6.30 -2.36
C THR A 105 -19.98 5.07 -1.57
N ALA A 106 -18.84 5.12 -0.85
CA ALA A 106 -18.34 3.98 -0.10
C ALA A 106 -19.24 3.60 1.08
N SER A 107 -19.76 4.59 1.85
CA SER A 107 -20.68 4.31 2.96
C SER A 107 -22.01 3.73 2.47
N ALA A 108 -22.62 4.30 1.43
CA ALA A 108 -23.86 3.77 0.84
C ALA A 108 -23.67 2.33 0.30
N PHE A 109 -22.51 2.03 -0.30
CA PHE A 109 -22.20 0.66 -0.69
C PHE A 109 -22.13 -0.28 0.52
N LEU A 110 -21.38 0.10 1.57
CA LEU A 110 -21.26 -0.72 2.77
C LEU A 110 -22.59 -0.88 3.51
N ASP A 111 -23.48 0.12 3.50
CA ASP A 111 -24.81 0.04 4.09
C ASP A 111 -25.67 -1.03 3.41
N THR A 112 -25.55 -1.16 2.09
CA THR A 112 -26.32 -2.13 1.29
C THR A 112 -25.67 -3.51 1.19
N HIS A 113 -24.40 -3.64 1.64
CA HIS A 113 -23.63 -4.89 1.61
C HIS A 113 -23.12 -5.25 3.01
N PRO A 114 -23.98 -5.83 3.87
CA PRO A 114 -23.65 -6.10 5.28
C PRO A 114 -22.48 -7.07 5.48
N ASP A 115 -22.18 -7.92 4.50
CA ASP A 115 -21.08 -8.88 4.51
C ASP A 115 -19.73 -8.24 4.07
N ALA A 116 -19.77 -7.02 3.49
CA ALA A 116 -18.59 -6.29 3.11
C ALA A 116 -17.99 -5.56 4.32
N ALA A 117 -16.71 -5.84 4.62
CA ALA A 117 -15.95 -5.09 5.62
C ALA A 117 -15.24 -3.89 5.00
N VAL A 118 -14.83 -3.97 3.73
CA VAL A 118 -13.95 -2.99 3.09
C VAL A 118 -14.51 -2.57 1.74
N ALA A 119 -14.56 -1.26 1.51
CA ALA A 119 -14.75 -0.66 0.22
C ALA A 119 -13.50 0.19 -0.14
N CYS A 120 -12.90 -0.05 -1.29
CA CYS A 120 -11.89 0.79 -1.92
C CYS A 120 -12.33 1.13 -3.36
N GLY A 121 -11.76 2.16 -3.95
CA GLY A 121 -12.11 2.63 -5.29
C GLY A 121 -10.90 2.75 -6.20
N ARG A 122 -11.06 3.50 -7.28
CA ARG A 122 -9.99 3.84 -8.20
C ARG A 122 -9.06 4.87 -7.55
N LEU A 123 -7.81 4.49 -7.35
CA LEU A 123 -6.72 5.41 -7.00
C LEU A 123 -5.99 5.80 -8.28
N ARG A 124 -5.78 7.10 -8.49
CA ARG A 124 -5.03 7.64 -9.62
C ARG A 124 -3.77 8.34 -9.20
N GLU A 125 -2.74 8.22 -10.02
CA GLU A 125 -1.59 9.13 -9.89
C GLU A 125 -2.00 10.54 -10.32
N ARG A 126 -1.65 11.54 -9.49
CA ARG A 126 -1.97 12.95 -9.78
C ARG A 126 -1.26 13.48 -11.04
N PHE A 127 -0.02 13.04 -11.25
CA PHE A 127 0.83 13.48 -12.35
C PHE A 127 1.35 12.29 -13.15
N PRO A 128 0.46 11.50 -13.81
CA PRO A 128 0.87 10.25 -14.47
C PRO A 128 1.88 10.48 -15.61
N ASP A 129 1.81 11.63 -16.27
CA ASP A 129 2.67 11.97 -17.41
C ASP A 129 3.98 12.66 -17.00
N ALA A 130 4.16 13.01 -15.73
CA ALA A 130 5.36 13.69 -15.26
C ALA A 130 6.60 12.82 -15.38
N THR A 131 6.47 11.52 -15.11
CA THR A 131 7.56 10.55 -15.26
C THR A 131 7.03 9.17 -15.63
N LEU A 132 7.90 8.36 -16.23
CA LEU A 132 7.62 6.95 -16.47
C LEU A 132 7.23 6.19 -15.18
N TYR A 133 7.82 6.54 -14.05
CA TYR A 133 7.56 5.84 -12.78
C TYR A 133 6.20 6.22 -12.18
N ASN A 134 5.76 7.46 -12.34
CA ASN A 134 4.40 7.89 -11.99
C ASN A 134 3.37 7.15 -12.86
N TRP A 135 3.63 7.08 -14.18
CA TRP A 135 2.77 6.31 -15.09
C TRP A 135 2.68 4.83 -14.67
N LEU A 136 3.80 4.20 -14.29
CA LEU A 136 3.81 2.82 -13.80
C LEU A 136 2.98 2.66 -12.53
N CYS A 137 3.00 3.63 -11.60
CA CYS A 137 2.15 3.63 -10.41
C CYS A 137 0.67 3.70 -10.79
N ASP A 138 0.28 4.60 -11.70
CA ASP A 138 -1.12 4.71 -12.14
C ASP A 138 -1.61 3.40 -12.78
N GLN A 139 -0.78 2.76 -13.61
CA GLN A 139 -1.10 1.47 -14.22
C GLN A 139 -1.21 0.32 -13.18
N GLU A 140 -0.40 0.36 -12.13
CA GLU A 140 -0.44 -0.64 -11.05
C GLU A 140 -1.71 -0.50 -10.21
N TRP A 141 -2.12 0.74 -9.89
CA TRP A 141 -3.30 1.02 -9.08
C TRP A 141 -4.63 0.80 -9.81
N ASN A 142 -4.59 0.69 -11.14
CA ASN A 142 -5.75 0.35 -11.95
C ASN A 142 -6.04 -1.15 -11.92
N GLY A 143 -6.56 -1.63 -10.82
CA GLY A 143 -6.94 -3.04 -10.64
C GLY A 143 -8.39 -3.33 -11.02
N PRO A 144 -8.77 -4.61 -11.07
CA PRO A 144 -10.14 -5.03 -11.36
C PRO A 144 -11.11 -4.56 -10.29
N THR A 145 -12.36 -4.29 -10.68
CA THR A 145 -13.49 -3.97 -9.80
C THR A 145 -14.24 -5.23 -9.36
N GLY A 146 -15.09 -5.10 -8.35
CA GLY A 146 -15.85 -6.20 -7.77
C GLY A 146 -15.22 -6.72 -6.47
N GLN A 147 -15.54 -7.96 -6.10
CA GLN A 147 -14.94 -8.62 -4.95
C GLN A 147 -13.46 -8.90 -5.21
N VAL A 148 -12.59 -8.43 -4.31
CA VAL A 148 -11.13 -8.51 -4.45
C VAL A 148 -10.47 -9.12 -3.23
N LYS A 149 -9.22 -9.58 -3.37
CA LYS A 149 -8.49 -10.18 -2.25
C LYS A 149 -7.85 -9.15 -1.32
N ALA A 150 -7.64 -7.92 -1.77
CA ALA A 150 -7.00 -6.87 -0.98
C ALA A 150 -7.40 -5.50 -1.49
N CYS A 151 -7.45 -4.53 -0.59
CA CYS A 151 -7.47 -3.10 -0.89
C CYS A 151 -6.02 -2.56 -0.93
N GLY A 152 -5.86 -1.27 -1.22
CA GLY A 152 -4.63 -0.52 -1.01
C GLY A 152 -4.63 0.19 0.35
N GLY A 153 -3.67 1.10 0.56
CA GLY A 153 -3.54 1.91 1.78
C GLY A 153 -4.70 2.87 2.03
N ILE A 154 -5.50 3.14 1.02
CA ILE A 154 -6.69 3.98 1.08
C ILE A 154 -7.91 3.10 0.95
N ALA A 155 -8.76 3.10 1.96
CA ALA A 155 -10.00 2.31 1.96
C ALA A 155 -10.93 2.78 3.08
N MET A 156 -12.24 2.58 2.89
CA MET A 156 -13.23 2.65 3.96
C MET A 156 -13.42 1.27 4.54
N ILE A 157 -13.33 1.16 5.87
CA ILE A 157 -13.43 -0.11 6.59
C ILE A 157 -14.53 -0.01 7.66
N ARG A 158 -15.36 -1.04 7.75
CA ARG A 158 -16.36 -1.17 8.81
C ARG A 158 -15.67 -1.31 10.17
N SER A 159 -15.93 -0.38 11.11
CA SER A 159 -15.26 -0.32 12.41
C SER A 159 -15.32 -1.63 13.18
N LYS A 160 -16.52 -2.27 13.24
CA LYS A 160 -16.69 -3.55 13.94
C LYS A 160 -15.82 -4.67 13.36
N ALA A 161 -15.67 -4.72 12.02
CA ALA A 161 -14.86 -5.73 11.36
C ALA A 161 -13.36 -5.50 11.62
N PHE A 162 -12.91 -4.23 11.54
CA PHE A 162 -11.53 -3.84 11.85
C PHE A 162 -11.12 -4.24 13.28
N VAL A 163 -11.99 -3.92 14.24
CA VAL A 163 -11.74 -4.25 15.67
C VAL A 163 -11.74 -5.75 15.91
N ALA A 164 -12.70 -6.47 15.31
CA ALA A 164 -12.83 -7.92 15.50
C ALA A 164 -11.60 -8.71 15.07
N VAL A 165 -10.85 -8.21 14.06
CA VAL A 165 -9.60 -8.85 13.61
C VAL A 165 -8.34 -8.25 14.23
N GLY A 166 -8.46 -7.31 15.19
CA GLY A 166 -7.34 -6.73 15.94
C GLY A 166 -6.57 -5.61 15.22
N GLY A 167 -7.17 -4.97 14.19
CA GLY A 167 -6.54 -3.88 13.46
C GLY A 167 -5.39 -4.28 12.57
N PHE A 168 -4.53 -3.32 12.19
CA PHE A 168 -3.33 -3.60 11.40
C PHE A 168 -2.24 -4.28 12.23
N ASN A 169 -1.46 -5.16 11.62
CA ASN A 169 -0.28 -5.73 12.28
C ASN A 169 0.86 -4.69 12.32
N ALA A 170 1.05 -4.04 13.47
CA ALA A 170 2.03 -2.98 13.69
C ALA A 170 3.50 -3.42 13.51
N GLN A 171 3.78 -4.71 13.44
CA GLN A 171 5.13 -5.23 13.25
C GLN A 171 5.57 -5.23 11.78
N MET A 172 4.62 -5.13 10.84
CA MET A 172 4.92 -5.13 9.41
C MET A 172 5.49 -3.78 8.96
N ILE A 173 6.53 -3.83 8.14
CA ILE A 173 7.12 -2.62 7.56
C ILE A 173 6.37 -2.14 6.30
N ALA A 174 5.60 -3.01 5.67
CA ALA A 174 4.72 -2.76 4.54
C ALA A 174 3.84 -3.98 4.23
N GLY A 175 2.75 -3.79 3.48
CA GLY A 175 1.83 -4.86 3.11
C GLY A 175 0.83 -5.21 4.21
N GLU A 176 0.65 -4.30 5.16
CA GLU A 176 -0.28 -4.40 6.28
C GLU A 176 -1.73 -4.45 5.83
N GLU A 177 -2.10 -3.77 4.73
CA GLU A 177 -3.47 -3.76 4.22
C GLU A 177 -3.85 -5.10 3.56
N PRO A 178 -3.04 -5.67 2.64
CA PRO A 178 -3.29 -7.01 2.14
C PRO A 178 -3.32 -8.08 3.24
N GLU A 179 -2.50 -7.93 4.29
CA GLU A 179 -2.48 -8.82 5.45
C GLU A 179 -3.77 -8.71 6.27
N LEU A 180 -4.21 -7.48 6.57
CA LEU A 180 -5.50 -7.22 7.21
C LEU A 180 -6.65 -7.86 6.43
N CYS A 181 -6.63 -7.72 5.09
CA CYS A 181 -7.64 -8.31 4.22
C CYS A 181 -7.65 -9.85 4.27
N VAL A 182 -6.50 -10.51 4.51
CA VAL A 182 -6.46 -11.98 4.76
C VAL A 182 -7.24 -12.30 6.02
N ARG A 183 -6.99 -11.58 7.13
CA ARG A 183 -7.69 -11.83 8.41
C ARG A 183 -9.18 -11.51 8.33
N LEU A 184 -9.57 -10.44 7.64
CA LEU A 184 -10.97 -10.11 7.40
C LEU A 184 -11.69 -11.23 6.64
N ARG A 185 -11.10 -11.74 5.53
CA ARG A 185 -11.70 -12.86 4.78
C ARG A 185 -11.74 -14.15 5.58
N ALA A 186 -10.73 -14.43 6.38
CA ALA A 186 -10.73 -15.59 7.29
C ALA A 186 -11.84 -15.49 8.35
N ALA A 187 -12.26 -14.28 8.71
CA ALA A 187 -13.41 -13.99 9.58
C ALA A 187 -14.74 -13.94 8.84
N GLY A 188 -14.79 -14.25 7.54
CA GLY A 188 -16.01 -14.31 6.73
C GLY A 188 -16.44 -12.99 6.09
N TRP A 189 -15.59 -11.95 6.10
CA TRP A 189 -15.88 -10.67 5.50
C TRP A 189 -15.42 -10.56 4.04
N ASP A 190 -16.15 -9.81 3.24
CA ASP A 190 -15.80 -9.47 1.88
C ASP A 190 -15.00 -8.18 1.79
N VAL A 191 -14.15 -8.10 0.76
CA VAL A 191 -13.38 -6.90 0.37
C VAL A 191 -13.77 -6.52 -1.04
N TRP A 192 -14.20 -5.27 -1.25
CA TRP A 192 -14.73 -4.81 -2.53
C TRP A 192 -13.93 -3.64 -3.10
N ARG A 193 -13.73 -3.65 -4.41
CA ARG A 193 -13.25 -2.51 -5.18
C ARG A 193 -14.38 -1.99 -6.05
N LEU A 194 -14.78 -0.74 -5.81
CA LEU A 194 -15.77 -0.02 -6.58
C LEU A 194 -15.14 0.58 -7.85
N PRO A 195 -15.93 0.80 -8.92
CA PRO A 195 -15.46 1.46 -10.13
C PRO A 195 -15.21 2.95 -9.95
N ASP A 196 -15.71 3.54 -8.87
CA ASP A 196 -15.74 4.97 -8.60
C ASP A 196 -14.34 5.50 -8.29
N GLU A 197 -14.08 6.76 -8.67
CA GLU A 197 -12.86 7.47 -8.31
C GLU A 197 -12.81 7.66 -6.79
N MET A 198 -11.68 7.29 -6.19
CA MET A 198 -11.51 7.36 -4.73
C MET A 198 -10.61 8.51 -4.33
N ALA A 199 -9.46 8.63 -4.92
CA ALA A 199 -8.50 9.65 -4.60
C ALA A 199 -7.44 9.85 -5.70
N LEU A 200 -6.84 11.04 -5.72
CA LEU A 200 -5.58 11.32 -6.41
C LEU A 200 -4.43 11.11 -5.44
N HIS A 201 -3.39 10.42 -5.86
CA HIS A 201 -2.17 10.18 -5.07
C HIS A 201 -0.96 10.80 -5.77
N ASP A 202 -0.21 11.60 -5.05
CA ASP A 202 1.06 12.16 -5.52
C ASP A 202 2.20 11.23 -5.09
N ALA A 203 2.51 10.24 -5.92
CA ALA A 203 3.59 9.29 -5.63
C ALA A 203 4.98 9.94 -5.62
N ALA A 204 5.15 11.07 -6.30
CA ALA A 204 6.41 11.81 -6.44
C ALA A 204 7.59 10.90 -6.84
N MET A 205 7.34 9.92 -7.71
CA MET A 205 8.36 8.98 -8.20
C MET A 205 9.07 9.54 -9.43
N THR A 206 10.22 10.15 -9.22
CA THR A 206 10.97 10.85 -10.27
C THR A 206 12.22 10.12 -10.74
N ARG A 207 12.70 9.10 -10.00
CA ARG A 207 13.99 8.45 -10.25
C ARG A 207 13.89 6.92 -10.24
N PHE A 208 14.71 6.28 -11.08
CA PHE A 208 14.82 4.82 -11.13
C PHE A 208 15.11 4.19 -9.76
N GLY A 209 15.97 4.82 -8.96
CA GLY A 209 16.34 4.32 -7.63
C GLY A 209 15.15 4.28 -6.64
N GLN A 210 14.18 5.19 -6.76
CA GLN A 210 12.94 5.16 -5.94
C GLN A 210 12.09 3.96 -6.35
N TRP A 211 11.87 3.76 -7.66
CA TRP A 211 11.17 2.60 -8.18
C TRP A 211 11.85 1.28 -7.78
N TRP A 212 13.18 1.20 -7.87
CA TRP A 212 13.95 0.03 -7.47
C TRP A 212 13.77 -0.30 -5.98
N ARG A 213 13.89 0.70 -5.10
CA ARG A 213 13.67 0.53 -3.65
C ARG A 213 12.23 0.12 -3.34
N ARG A 214 11.24 0.70 -4.06
CA ARG A 214 9.83 0.32 -3.92
C ARG A 214 9.62 -1.14 -4.31
N ALA A 215 10.16 -1.59 -5.43
CA ALA A 215 10.09 -2.99 -5.85
C ALA A 215 10.81 -3.94 -4.85
N ARG A 216 11.97 -3.53 -4.32
CA ARG A 216 12.67 -4.28 -3.26
C ARG A 216 11.83 -4.39 -2.00
N ARG A 217 11.18 -3.32 -1.56
CA ARG A 217 10.22 -3.34 -0.44
C ARG A 217 9.07 -4.32 -0.72
N GLY A 218 8.54 -4.32 -1.96
CA GLY A 218 7.53 -5.29 -2.40
C GLY A 218 8.00 -6.73 -2.24
N GLY A 219 9.22 -7.06 -2.66
CA GLY A 219 9.79 -8.39 -2.50
C GLY A 219 9.93 -8.83 -1.05
N PHE A 220 10.30 -7.93 -0.15
CA PHE A 220 10.32 -8.18 1.30
C PHE A 220 8.93 -8.55 1.80
N THR A 221 7.89 -7.78 1.42
CA THR A 221 6.52 -8.06 1.85
C THR A 221 5.96 -9.35 1.25
N TYR A 222 6.43 -9.78 0.07
CA TYR A 222 6.05 -11.09 -0.48
C TYR A 222 6.55 -12.24 0.40
N ALA A 223 7.79 -12.15 0.87
CA ALA A 223 8.37 -13.16 1.74
C ALA A 223 7.71 -13.17 3.12
N GLU A 224 7.49 -11.99 3.71
CA GLU A 224 6.83 -11.83 5.00
C GLU A 224 5.38 -12.32 4.95
N GLY A 225 4.59 -11.87 3.98
CA GLY A 225 3.19 -12.30 3.81
C GLY A 225 3.07 -13.81 3.53
N ALA A 226 3.98 -14.39 2.73
CA ALA A 226 4.01 -15.84 2.50
C ALA A 226 4.41 -16.63 3.75
N ALA A 227 5.31 -16.08 4.59
CA ALA A 227 5.68 -16.72 5.85
C ALA A 227 4.54 -16.70 6.88
N MET A 228 3.70 -15.66 6.87
CA MET A 228 2.55 -15.52 7.78
C MET A 228 1.33 -16.31 7.31
N HIS A 229 0.95 -16.18 6.05
CA HIS A 229 -0.32 -16.68 5.50
C HIS A 229 -0.15 -17.48 4.20
N GLY A 230 1.02 -18.09 3.98
CA GLY A 230 1.33 -18.87 2.77
C GLY A 230 0.70 -20.25 2.71
N HIS A 231 0.08 -20.74 3.78
CA HIS A 231 -0.61 -22.02 3.81
C HIS A 231 -1.96 -21.97 3.06
N PRO A 232 -2.44 -23.13 2.54
CA PRO A 232 -3.79 -23.25 2.02
C PRO A 232 -4.84 -22.89 3.09
N PRO A 233 -6.03 -22.38 2.71
CA PRO A 233 -6.45 -22.11 1.33
C PRO A 233 -5.92 -20.80 0.76
N GLU A 234 -5.42 -19.86 1.59
CA GLU A 234 -5.13 -18.49 1.22
C GLU A 234 -3.91 -18.36 0.26
N ARG A 235 -2.82 -19.08 0.54
CA ARG A 235 -1.54 -19.00 -0.20
C ARG A 235 -1.09 -17.56 -0.47
N HIS A 236 -1.25 -16.70 0.54
CA HIS A 236 -0.97 -15.27 0.43
C HIS A 236 0.47 -15.01 -0.02
N LYS A 237 0.64 -14.21 -1.06
CA LYS A 237 1.93 -13.81 -1.67
C LYS A 237 2.85 -14.95 -2.15
N VAL A 238 2.47 -16.24 -2.02
CA VAL A 238 3.32 -17.40 -2.40
C VAL A 238 3.68 -17.35 -3.89
N GLY A 239 2.72 -17.05 -4.78
CA GLY A 239 2.98 -16.94 -6.21
C GLY A 239 3.94 -15.79 -6.56
N ALA A 240 3.77 -14.62 -5.92
CA ALA A 240 4.65 -13.46 -6.10
C ALA A 240 6.07 -13.76 -5.61
N LEU A 241 6.20 -14.35 -4.41
CA LEU A 241 7.49 -14.77 -3.85
C LEU A 241 8.22 -15.77 -4.76
N ARG A 242 7.53 -16.83 -5.19
CA ARG A 242 8.11 -17.83 -6.12
C ARG A 242 8.57 -17.19 -7.42
N SER A 243 7.75 -16.29 -7.99
CA SER A 243 8.09 -15.57 -9.21
C SER A 243 9.32 -14.69 -9.00
N ALA A 244 9.38 -13.91 -7.91
CA ALA A 244 10.53 -13.07 -7.60
C ALA A 244 11.82 -13.89 -7.44
N LEU A 245 11.78 -14.97 -6.65
CA LEU A 245 12.95 -15.82 -6.42
C LEU A 245 13.39 -16.57 -7.68
N LEU A 246 12.46 -17.14 -8.46
CA LEU A 246 12.80 -17.87 -9.67
C LEU A 246 13.44 -16.95 -10.72
N TRP A 247 12.77 -15.85 -11.07
CA TRP A 247 13.20 -14.98 -12.16
C TRP A 247 14.28 -13.98 -11.74
N GLY A 248 14.27 -13.51 -10.47
CA GLY A 248 15.21 -12.50 -9.99
C GLY A 248 16.47 -13.05 -9.33
N ALA A 249 16.46 -14.29 -8.84
CA ALA A 249 17.63 -14.94 -8.22
C ALA A 249 18.00 -16.24 -8.93
N GLY A 250 17.04 -17.12 -9.18
CA GLY A 250 17.27 -18.45 -9.75
C GLY A 250 17.91 -18.39 -11.13
N VAL A 251 17.34 -17.60 -12.06
CA VAL A 251 17.92 -17.46 -13.41
C VAL A 251 19.34 -16.90 -13.39
N PRO A 252 19.64 -15.77 -12.72
CA PRO A 252 21.02 -15.28 -12.61
C PRO A 252 21.97 -16.31 -11.98
N MET A 253 21.55 -16.95 -10.88
CA MET A 253 22.39 -17.94 -10.19
C MET A 253 22.69 -19.14 -11.08
N LEU A 254 21.69 -19.71 -11.77
CA LEU A 254 21.89 -20.81 -12.71
C LEU A 254 22.80 -20.41 -13.88
N THR A 255 22.65 -19.18 -14.38
CA THR A 255 23.55 -18.66 -15.43
C THR A 255 25.00 -18.60 -14.93
N LEU A 256 25.23 -18.02 -13.73
CA LEU A 256 26.57 -17.92 -13.15
C LEU A 256 27.20 -19.29 -12.88
N LEU A 257 26.45 -20.23 -12.31
CA LEU A 257 26.92 -21.60 -12.08
C LEU A 257 27.18 -22.33 -13.40
N GLY A 258 26.34 -22.14 -14.39
CA GLY A 258 26.49 -22.74 -15.71
C GLY A 258 27.75 -22.25 -16.46
N LEU A 259 28.24 -21.03 -16.18
CA LEU A 259 29.48 -20.52 -16.79
C LEU A 259 30.72 -21.36 -16.42
N PHE A 260 30.71 -22.04 -15.28
CA PHE A 260 31.79 -23.00 -14.94
C PHE A 260 31.76 -24.27 -15.81
N ILE A 261 30.64 -24.52 -16.51
CA ILE A 261 30.46 -25.69 -17.37
C ILE A 261 30.56 -25.28 -18.84
N SER A 262 29.87 -24.23 -19.25
CA SER A 262 29.83 -23.74 -20.63
C SER A 262 29.41 -22.28 -20.73
N PRO A 263 30.05 -21.46 -21.59
CA PRO A 263 29.60 -20.10 -21.88
C PRO A 263 28.18 -20.04 -22.46
N LEU A 264 27.67 -21.13 -23.02
CA LEU A 264 26.29 -21.22 -23.53
C LEU A 264 25.23 -20.98 -22.46
N SER A 265 25.59 -21.09 -21.16
CA SER A 265 24.69 -20.76 -20.06
C SER A 265 24.20 -19.32 -20.06
N LEU A 266 24.92 -18.38 -20.73
CA LEU A 266 24.45 -17.02 -20.97
C LEU A 266 23.13 -16.98 -21.73
N MET A 267 22.81 -18.00 -22.53
CA MET A 267 21.52 -18.09 -23.23
C MET A 267 20.33 -18.20 -22.26
N LEU A 268 20.53 -18.59 -21.00
CA LEU A 268 19.48 -18.56 -19.97
C LEU A 268 18.95 -17.15 -19.73
N LEU A 269 19.78 -16.12 -19.93
CA LEU A 269 19.32 -14.73 -19.79
C LEU A 269 18.32 -14.32 -20.88
N LEU A 270 18.24 -15.04 -22.00
CA LEU A 270 17.24 -14.79 -23.05
C LEU A 270 15.80 -15.02 -22.58
N VAL A 271 15.64 -15.72 -21.46
CA VAL A 271 14.31 -15.91 -20.87
C VAL A 271 13.66 -14.58 -20.48
N TRP A 272 14.45 -13.55 -20.10
CA TRP A 272 13.91 -12.24 -19.75
C TRP A 272 13.32 -11.49 -20.95
N PRO A 273 14.04 -11.25 -22.05
CA PRO A 273 13.43 -10.64 -23.23
C PRO A 273 12.26 -11.48 -23.79
N LEU A 274 12.35 -12.81 -23.76
CA LEU A 274 11.22 -13.67 -24.14
C LEU A 274 9.99 -13.45 -23.25
N GLN A 275 10.19 -13.28 -21.93
CA GLN A 275 9.10 -12.96 -21.00
C GLN A 275 8.53 -11.57 -21.27
N VAL A 276 9.35 -10.56 -21.58
CA VAL A 276 8.89 -9.23 -21.99
C VAL A 276 8.00 -9.35 -23.24
N ILE A 277 8.47 -10.05 -24.29
CA ILE A 277 7.70 -10.27 -25.52
C ILE A 277 6.36 -10.94 -25.21
N ARG A 278 6.38 -11.99 -24.37
CA ARG A 278 5.17 -12.72 -23.97
C ARG A 278 4.15 -11.81 -23.26
N LEU A 279 4.61 -10.98 -22.33
CA LEU A 279 3.74 -10.07 -21.56
C LEU A 279 3.22 -8.95 -22.45
N ALA A 280 4.06 -8.38 -23.31
CA ALA A 280 3.66 -7.33 -24.26
C ALA A 280 2.58 -7.84 -25.23
N ARG A 281 2.73 -9.06 -25.77
CA ARG A 281 1.72 -9.69 -26.64
C ARG A 281 0.40 -10.01 -25.93
N LYS A 282 0.39 -10.09 -24.59
CA LYS A 282 -0.83 -10.23 -23.79
C LYS A 282 -1.55 -8.89 -23.50
N GLY A 283 -1.15 -7.81 -24.18
CA GLY A 283 -1.78 -6.50 -24.04
C GLY A 283 -1.21 -5.59 -22.97
N MET A 284 -0.13 -5.98 -22.30
CA MET A 284 0.45 -5.20 -21.21
C MET A 284 1.25 -3.96 -21.67
N GLY A 285 1.60 -3.90 -22.98
CA GLY A 285 2.52 -2.91 -23.53
C GLY A 285 4.00 -3.19 -23.18
N TRP A 286 4.92 -2.77 -24.05
CA TRP A 286 6.35 -3.08 -23.95
C TRP A 286 6.99 -2.50 -22.70
N THR A 287 6.69 -1.25 -22.38
CA THR A 287 7.24 -0.53 -21.24
C THR A 287 6.89 -1.22 -19.93
N ARG A 288 5.59 -1.46 -19.68
CA ARG A 288 5.11 -2.13 -18.45
C ARG A 288 5.67 -3.54 -18.34
N ALA A 289 5.68 -4.30 -19.46
CA ALA A 289 6.24 -5.65 -19.50
C ALA A 289 7.73 -5.67 -19.11
N SER A 290 8.53 -4.73 -19.66
CA SER A 290 9.96 -4.60 -19.30
C SER A 290 10.17 -4.33 -17.82
N PHE A 291 9.44 -3.36 -17.27
CA PHE A 291 9.56 -3.04 -15.85
C PHE A 291 9.08 -4.17 -14.93
N LEU A 292 8.08 -4.93 -15.30
CA LEU A 292 7.64 -6.12 -14.55
C LEU A 292 8.68 -7.24 -14.53
N VAL A 293 9.44 -7.38 -15.62
CA VAL A 293 10.52 -8.38 -15.68
C VAL A 293 11.74 -7.88 -14.88
N ILE A 294 12.15 -6.63 -15.06
CA ILE A 294 13.27 -6.02 -14.33
C ILE A 294 12.98 -6.00 -12.81
N ALA A 295 11.74 -5.76 -12.40
CA ALA A 295 11.33 -5.73 -11.00
C ALA A 295 11.66 -7.04 -10.25
N LYS A 296 11.76 -8.17 -10.97
CA LYS A 296 12.08 -9.46 -10.32
C LYS A 296 13.44 -9.46 -9.63
N LEU A 297 14.40 -8.66 -10.09
CA LEU A 297 15.70 -8.51 -9.44
C LEU A 297 15.58 -7.85 -8.06
N PRO A 298 15.08 -6.60 -7.92
CA PRO A 298 14.93 -5.99 -6.60
C PRO A 298 13.91 -6.72 -5.72
N GLU A 299 12.84 -7.31 -6.28
CA GLU A 299 11.90 -8.15 -5.52
C GLU A 299 12.62 -9.36 -4.90
N ALA A 300 13.47 -10.07 -5.66
CA ALA A 300 14.25 -11.18 -5.12
C ALA A 300 15.22 -10.72 -4.02
N MET A 301 15.90 -9.57 -4.22
CA MET A 301 16.78 -8.98 -3.19
C MET A 301 16.02 -8.69 -1.89
N GLY A 302 14.81 -8.13 -1.99
CA GLY A 302 13.96 -7.87 -0.83
C GLY A 302 13.51 -9.16 -0.11
N ALA A 303 13.11 -10.17 -0.87
CA ALA A 303 12.73 -11.47 -0.32
C ALA A 303 13.91 -12.16 0.41
N ILE A 304 15.09 -12.14 -0.20
CA ILE A 304 16.32 -12.69 0.43
C ILE A 304 16.66 -11.91 1.70
N GLN A 305 16.53 -10.57 1.67
CA GLN A 305 16.75 -9.73 2.86
C GLN A 305 15.83 -10.14 4.02
N TYR A 306 14.54 -10.41 3.76
CA TYR A 306 13.61 -10.91 4.76
C TYR A 306 14.11 -12.22 5.41
N PHE A 307 14.49 -13.21 4.59
CA PHE A 307 14.97 -14.49 5.11
C PHE A 307 16.25 -14.37 5.92
N ILE A 308 17.20 -13.53 5.47
CA ILE A 308 18.44 -13.26 6.22
C ILE A 308 18.14 -12.59 7.56
N ALA A 309 17.27 -11.56 7.58
CA ALA A 309 16.88 -10.87 8.82
C ALA A 309 16.22 -11.86 9.81
N ARG A 310 15.31 -12.69 9.30
CA ARG A 310 14.63 -13.71 10.11
C ARG A 310 15.60 -14.74 10.70
N LEU A 311 16.56 -15.22 9.91
CA LEU A 311 17.60 -16.15 10.40
C LEU A 311 18.49 -15.54 11.49
N ARG A 312 18.70 -14.21 11.40
CA ARG A 312 19.51 -13.47 12.39
C ARG A 312 18.73 -12.99 13.61
N GLY A 313 17.42 -13.26 13.68
CA GLY A 313 16.52 -12.74 14.72
C GLY A 313 16.42 -11.20 14.73
N GLN A 314 16.75 -10.54 13.63
CA GLN A 314 16.76 -9.08 13.53
C GLN A 314 15.44 -8.56 12.99
N ARG A 315 14.91 -7.48 13.60
CA ARG A 315 13.83 -6.70 12.98
C ARG A 315 14.43 -5.84 11.87
N THR A 316 13.90 -5.95 10.67
CA THR A 316 14.31 -5.09 9.55
C THR A 316 13.67 -3.71 9.72
N GLY A 317 14.47 -2.65 9.65
CA GLY A 317 13.95 -1.29 9.60
C GLY A 317 13.18 -1.02 8.31
N LEU A 318 12.37 0.06 8.29
CA LEU A 318 11.58 0.47 7.15
C LEU A 318 12.47 0.67 5.91
N ILE A 319 12.10 0.10 4.77
CA ILE A 319 12.76 0.37 3.48
C ILE A 319 12.10 1.62 2.89
N GLU A 320 12.64 2.78 3.22
CA GLU A 320 12.17 4.06 2.70
C GLU A 320 12.53 4.23 1.21
N TYR A 321 11.58 4.66 0.39
CA TYR A 321 11.79 4.94 -1.03
C TYR A 321 11.52 6.40 -1.41
N LYS A 322 10.82 7.16 -0.57
CA LYS A 322 10.55 8.60 -0.76
C LYS A 322 11.69 9.49 -0.26
N SER A 323 12.53 9.02 0.67
CA SER A 323 13.69 9.77 1.17
C SER A 323 14.71 10.04 0.05
N GLY A 324 14.84 11.29 -0.35
CA GLY A 324 15.71 11.76 -1.44
C GLY A 324 15.18 12.95 -2.22
N ALA A 325 14.09 13.54 -1.81
CA ALA A 325 13.50 14.75 -2.41
C ALA A 325 13.88 16.06 -1.67
N SER A 326 14.96 16.07 -0.91
CA SER A 326 15.51 17.29 -0.31
C SER A 326 16.95 17.50 -0.80
N THR A 327 17.09 18.14 -1.93
CA THR A 327 18.07 19.19 -2.30
C THR A 327 17.63 19.85 -3.57
#